data_86f291f3054982772acd98f406c70347
#
_entry.id   86f291f3054982772acd98f406c70347
#
_cell.length_a   1.000
_cell.length_b   1.000
_cell.length_c   1.000
_cell.angle_alpha   90.00
_cell.angle_beta   90.00
_cell.angle_gamma   90.00
#
_symmetry.space_group_name_H-M   'P 1'
#
loop_
_entity.id
_entity.type
_entity.pdbx_description
1 polymer ?
#
loop_
_entity_poly.entity_id
_entity_poly.type
_entity_poly.pdbx_seq_one_letter_code
_entity_poly.pdbx_strand_id
1 'polypeptide(L)'
;MERVGFLWRRFNFNTKMIVRNLMRNRMRTIMSFVGILCCNALIIASLGLQDSVNALAENHYTKALCYDVRADLTGETDEAESYRRRLDAEGVECIMEKSLSARSATESRTTLLTVVEPGQTMLRVGKNETLVDILPGGTAITEKLAQTLEVSVGDTLELFFPGDDDPVRVKITQIVYNSVSQGLYMESGTWESLRKGAFMPTAILLKGPTQACLSELDAMEEVDQLNWPVDQAQELTQMLDMLASIFAMITLIALALAFVICYNMGLMNFSERTREYATLKVLGYHQKEIRGLIIGENNIVSLLGVLCGILPGIGLTGLVLRVCESEMMAYPSRPAALSVVLASVVTYVFSLLIQLLLTRKVRGIDMVEALKSVE
;
A
#
# COMPACT_ATOMS: atom_id res chain seq x y z
N MET A 1 -40.54 4.89 7.96
CA MET A 1 -39.82 6.13 7.66
C MET A 1 -40.41 7.37 8.32
N GLU A 2 -41.63 7.37 8.74
CA GLU A 2 -42.21 8.50 9.51
C GLU A 2 -41.57 8.68 10.92
N ARG A 3 -40.75 7.74 11.37
CA ARG A 3 -40.06 7.83 12.68
C ARG A 3 -38.86 8.78 12.74
N VAL A 4 -38.37 9.30 11.62
CA VAL A 4 -37.30 10.31 11.55
C VAL A 4 -37.87 11.64 11.06
N GLY A 5 -38.89 12.12 11.76
CA GLY A 5 -39.69 13.31 11.39
C GLY A 5 -38.91 14.62 11.26
N PHE A 6 -37.73 14.72 11.91
CA PHE A 6 -36.92 15.92 11.90
C PHE A 6 -36.19 16.16 10.55
N LEU A 7 -35.61 15.11 9.97
CA LEU A 7 -34.96 15.18 8.64
C LEU A 7 -35.98 15.29 7.51
N TRP A 8 -37.15 14.62 7.66
CA TRP A 8 -38.20 14.58 6.65
C TRP A 8 -38.87 15.96 6.43
N ARG A 9 -38.98 16.81 7.46
CA ARG A 9 -39.53 18.16 7.36
C ARG A 9 -38.65 19.14 6.54
N ARG A 10 -37.37 18.88 6.46
CA ARG A 10 -36.38 19.79 5.80
C ARG A 10 -36.15 19.47 4.31
N PHE A 11 -36.65 18.34 3.82
CA PHE A 11 -36.49 17.95 2.41
C PHE A 11 -37.50 18.60 1.50
N ASN A 12 -37.03 19.12 0.33
CA ASN A 12 -37.87 19.58 -0.74
C ASN A 12 -38.75 18.45 -1.31
N PHE A 13 -39.85 18.79 -1.96
CA PHE A 13 -40.79 17.84 -2.57
C PHE A 13 -40.06 16.81 -3.48
N ASN A 14 -39.16 17.30 -4.34
CA ASN A 14 -38.39 16.46 -5.25
C ASN A 14 -37.53 15.43 -4.50
N THR A 15 -36.85 15.82 -3.42
CA THR A 15 -36.03 14.92 -2.60
C THR A 15 -36.88 13.86 -1.90
N LYS A 16 -38.06 14.24 -1.41
CA LYS A 16 -39.02 13.27 -0.81
C LYS A 16 -39.49 12.24 -1.83
N MET A 17 -39.74 12.69 -3.07
CA MET A 17 -40.16 11.81 -4.17
C MET A 17 -39.03 10.84 -4.56
N ILE A 18 -37.79 11.31 -4.64
CA ILE A 18 -36.58 10.50 -4.93
C ILE A 18 -36.41 9.39 -3.86
N VAL A 19 -36.42 9.77 -2.59
CA VAL A 19 -36.25 8.80 -1.48
C VAL A 19 -37.36 7.74 -1.50
N ARG A 20 -38.60 8.15 -1.77
CA ARG A 20 -39.76 7.25 -1.86
C ARG A 20 -39.63 6.26 -3.03
N ASN A 21 -39.10 6.73 -4.16
CA ASN A 21 -38.84 5.91 -5.34
C ASN A 21 -37.73 4.88 -5.10
N LEU A 22 -36.63 5.31 -4.46
CA LEU A 22 -35.51 4.41 -4.09
C LEU A 22 -36.01 3.28 -3.19
N MET A 23 -36.89 3.58 -2.25
CA MET A 23 -37.43 2.56 -1.33
C MET A 23 -38.48 1.64 -1.96
N ARG A 24 -39.21 2.11 -2.96
CA ARG A 24 -40.19 1.30 -3.69
C ARG A 24 -39.51 0.19 -4.49
N ASN A 25 -38.36 0.49 -5.11
CA ASN A 25 -37.59 -0.42 -5.96
C ASN A 25 -36.27 -0.85 -5.30
N ARG A 26 -36.36 -1.47 -4.10
CA ARG A 26 -35.21 -1.78 -3.23
C ARG A 26 -34.13 -2.63 -3.92
N MET A 27 -34.54 -3.73 -4.59
CA MET A 27 -33.60 -4.67 -5.20
C MET A 27 -32.70 -3.98 -6.23
N ARG A 28 -33.29 -3.18 -7.10
CA ARG A 28 -32.56 -2.41 -8.13
C ARG A 28 -31.63 -1.38 -7.51
N THR A 29 -32.11 -0.63 -6.51
CA THR A 29 -31.29 0.37 -5.81
C THR A 29 -30.10 -0.29 -5.13
N ILE A 30 -30.29 -1.43 -4.51
CA ILE A 30 -29.21 -2.22 -3.89
C ILE A 30 -28.22 -2.71 -4.94
N MET A 31 -28.67 -3.24 -6.08
CA MET A 31 -27.78 -3.70 -7.16
C MET A 31 -26.93 -2.55 -7.73
N SER A 32 -27.54 -1.38 -7.97
CA SER A 32 -26.81 -0.17 -8.44
C SER A 32 -25.82 0.31 -7.38
N PHE A 33 -26.23 0.35 -6.12
CA PHE A 33 -25.38 0.72 -4.99
C PHE A 33 -24.18 -0.21 -4.86
N VAL A 34 -24.39 -1.52 -4.83
CA VAL A 34 -23.33 -2.53 -4.72
C VAL A 34 -22.39 -2.46 -5.94
N GLY A 35 -22.94 -2.29 -7.15
CA GLY A 35 -22.12 -2.15 -8.35
C GLY A 35 -21.16 -0.95 -8.26
N ILE A 36 -21.62 0.22 -7.89
CA ILE A 36 -20.80 1.42 -7.75
C ILE A 36 -19.80 1.27 -6.59
N LEU A 37 -20.24 0.69 -5.47
CA LEU A 37 -19.38 0.38 -4.33
C LEU A 37 -18.21 -0.53 -4.74
N CYS A 38 -18.48 -1.64 -5.42
CA CYS A 38 -17.45 -2.57 -5.90
C CYS A 38 -16.49 -1.89 -6.89
N CYS A 39 -17.01 -1.08 -7.82
CA CYS A 39 -16.17 -0.34 -8.77
C CYS A 39 -15.22 0.62 -8.04
N ASN A 40 -15.73 1.39 -7.08
CA ASN A 40 -14.89 2.30 -6.30
C ASN A 40 -13.85 1.54 -5.48
N ALA A 41 -14.24 0.43 -4.86
CA ALA A 41 -13.33 -0.41 -4.10
C ALA A 41 -12.19 -0.98 -4.97
N LEU A 42 -12.47 -1.43 -6.19
CA LEU A 42 -11.45 -1.94 -7.11
C LEU A 42 -10.47 -0.85 -7.57
N ILE A 43 -10.96 0.36 -7.85
CA ILE A 43 -10.10 1.47 -8.26
C ILE A 43 -9.22 1.92 -7.09
N ILE A 44 -9.77 2.01 -5.87
CA ILE A 44 -8.98 2.30 -4.65
C ILE A 44 -7.93 1.22 -4.43
N ALA A 45 -8.28 -0.06 -4.58
CA ALA A 45 -7.33 -1.15 -4.41
C ALA A 45 -6.18 -1.08 -5.42
N SER A 46 -6.47 -0.80 -6.68
CA SER A 46 -5.43 -0.68 -7.71
C SER A 46 -4.48 0.49 -7.47
N LEU A 47 -5.00 1.68 -7.16
CA LEU A 47 -4.17 2.84 -6.84
C LEU A 47 -3.43 2.65 -5.51
N GLY A 48 -4.06 2.03 -4.53
CA GLY A 48 -3.44 1.73 -3.24
C GLY A 48 -2.28 0.73 -3.32
N LEU A 49 -2.37 -0.24 -4.23
CA LEU A 49 -1.25 -1.14 -4.53
C LEU A 49 -0.07 -0.36 -5.13
N GLN A 50 -0.34 0.52 -6.09
CA GLN A 50 0.69 1.37 -6.69
C GLN A 50 1.36 2.28 -5.65
N ASP A 51 0.57 2.91 -4.78
CA ASP A 51 1.10 3.75 -3.68
C ASP A 51 2.01 2.95 -2.75
N SER A 52 1.60 1.74 -2.37
CA SER A 52 2.36 0.89 -1.44
C SER A 52 3.69 0.43 -2.02
N VAL A 53 3.72 0.14 -3.31
CA VAL A 53 4.93 -0.24 -4.04
C VAL A 53 5.88 0.96 -4.15
N ASN A 54 5.39 2.14 -4.51
CA ASN A 54 6.21 3.35 -4.58
C ASN A 54 6.76 3.75 -3.21
N ALA A 55 5.93 3.64 -2.16
CA ALA A 55 6.35 3.95 -0.80
C ALA A 55 7.43 2.98 -0.28
N LEU A 56 7.43 1.72 -0.72
CA LEU A 56 8.48 0.76 -0.37
C LEU A 56 9.84 1.24 -0.89
N ALA A 57 9.92 1.61 -2.17
CA ALA A 57 11.18 2.09 -2.78
C ALA A 57 11.67 3.37 -2.10
N GLU A 58 10.79 4.36 -1.91
CA GLU A 58 11.16 5.62 -1.27
C GLU A 58 11.63 5.42 0.18
N ASN A 59 10.90 4.62 0.97
CA ASN A 59 11.25 4.41 2.38
C ASN A 59 12.55 3.65 2.54
N HIS A 60 12.83 2.66 1.69
CA HIS A 60 14.05 1.87 1.79
C HIS A 60 15.28 2.65 1.30
N TYR A 61 15.28 3.05 0.03
CA TYR A 61 16.50 3.61 -0.60
C TYR A 61 16.75 5.08 -0.30
N THR A 62 15.72 5.86 0.01
CA THR A 62 15.89 7.30 0.24
C THR A 62 15.96 7.65 1.72
N LYS A 63 15.27 6.88 2.59
CA LYS A 63 15.20 7.22 4.02
C LYS A 63 15.99 6.28 4.92
N ALA A 64 15.99 4.97 4.64
CA ALA A 64 16.65 3.99 5.49
C ALA A 64 18.15 3.88 5.18
N LEU A 65 18.55 3.90 3.91
CA LEU A 65 19.94 3.87 3.49
C LEU A 65 20.48 5.30 3.34
N CYS A 66 21.34 5.70 4.24
CA CYS A 66 21.93 7.05 4.30
C CYS A 66 23.41 7.06 3.86
N TYR A 67 23.81 6.12 3.01
CA TYR A 67 25.14 6.00 2.44
C TYR A 67 25.07 5.97 0.91
N ASP A 68 26.18 6.29 0.24
CA ASP A 68 26.26 6.37 -1.21
C ASP A 68 26.83 5.09 -1.84
N VAL A 69 27.74 4.42 -1.12
CA VAL A 69 28.40 3.19 -1.57
C VAL A 69 28.51 2.20 -0.44
N ARG A 70 28.25 0.93 -0.74
CA ARG A 70 28.53 -0.20 0.13
C ARG A 70 29.60 -1.07 -0.53
N ALA A 71 30.70 -1.30 0.17
CA ALA A 71 31.72 -2.26 -0.21
C ALA A 71 31.54 -3.52 0.60
N ASP A 72 31.17 -4.61 -0.05
CA ASP A 72 31.09 -5.94 0.58
C ASP A 72 32.48 -6.57 0.62
N LEU A 73 32.86 -7.15 1.76
CA LEU A 73 34.15 -7.77 2.00
C LEU A 73 34.08 -9.27 1.74
N THR A 74 35.16 -9.85 1.21
CA THR A 74 35.27 -11.29 0.91
C THR A 74 35.21 -12.15 2.18
N GLY A 75 35.48 -11.56 3.37
CA GLY A 75 35.44 -12.24 4.65
C GLY A 75 35.31 -11.28 5.82
N GLU A 76 35.43 -11.84 7.02
CA GLU A 76 35.44 -11.06 8.25
C GLU A 76 36.84 -10.47 8.47
N THR A 77 36.92 -9.16 8.79
CA THR A 77 38.19 -8.47 9.07
C THR A 77 38.13 -7.74 10.40
N ASP A 78 39.25 -7.51 11.05
CA ASP A 78 39.35 -6.67 12.24
C ASP A 78 39.85 -5.26 11.93
N GLU A 79 39.95 -4.89 10.63
CA GLU A 79 40.57 -3.65 10.16
C GLU A 79 39.61 -2.45 10.10
N ALA A 80 38.48 -2.45 10.79
CA ALA A 80 37.52 -1.36 10.78
C ALA A 80 38.16 0.04 11.01
N GLU A 81 39.08 0.12 11.96
CA GLU A 81 39.79 1.36 12.31
C GLU A 81 40.77 1.80 11.21
N SER A 82 41.36 0.83 10.51
CA SER A 82 42.24 1.06 9.34
C SER A 82 41.46 1.69 8.19
N TYR A 83 40.29 1.12 7.88
CA TYR A 83 39.43 1.65 6.81
C TYR A 83 38.96 3.09 7.07
N ARG A 84 38.61 3.44 8.31
CA ARG A 84 38.22 4.81 8.67
C ARG A 84 39.34 5.84 8.50
N ARG A 85 40.57 5.42 8.73
CA ARG A 85 41.73 6.34 8.61
C ARG A 85 42.22 6.47 7.19
N ARG A 86 42.02 5.45 6.38
CA ARG A 86 42.61 5.31 5.04
C ARG A 86 41.69 5.82 3.95
N LEU A 87 40.36 5.55 4.10
CA LEU A 87 39.40 5.89 3.07
C LEU A 87 38.99 7.38 3.14
N ASP A 88 39.20 8.08 2.02
CA ASP A 88 38.86 9.50 1.88
C ASP A 88 37.40 9.69 1.50
N ALA A 89 36.51 9.71 2.53
CA ALA A 89 35.09 9.90 2.41
C ALA A 89 34.56 10.82 3.53
N GLU A 90 33.39 11.45 3.32
CA GLU A 90 32.75 12.28 4.34
C GLU A 90 32.38 11.47 5.59
N GLY A 91 32.07 10.18 5.41
CA GLY A 91 31.77 9.25 6.48
C GLY A 91 32.10 7.82 6.07
N VAL A 92 32.61 7.04 7.02
CA VAL A 92 32.93 5.62 6.89
C VAL A 92 32.38 4.89 8.11
N GLU A 93 31.45 3.98 7.90
CA GLU A 93 30.87 3.12 8.93
C GLU A 93 31.04 1.65 8.53
N CYS A 94 31.31 0.80 9.50
CA CYS A 94 31.45 -0.63 9.28
C CYS A 94 30.27 -1.38 9.84
N ILE A 95 29.81 -2.40 9.13
CA ILE A 95 28.76 -3.30 9.59
C ILE A 95 29.21 -4.75 9.49
N MET A 96 28.70 -5.58 10.39
CA MET A 96 28.90 -7.02 10.34
C MET A 96 27.53 -7.69 10.12
N GLU A 97 27.43 -8.48 9.07
CA GLU A 97 26.24 -9.24 8.75
C GLU A 97 26.50 -10.73 8.86
N LYS A 98 25.63 -11.44 9.57
CA LYS A 98 25.71 -12.90 9.72
C LYS A 98 24.35 -13.53 9.47
N SER A 99 24.32 -14.53 8.60
CA SER A 99 23.14 -15.36 8.43
C SER A 99 23.03 -16.32 9.61
N LEU A 100 21.84 -16.44 10.18
CA LEU A 100 21.57 -17.31 11.32
C LEU A 100 20.13 -17.84 11.28
N SER A 101 19.85 -18.86 12.08
CA SER A 101 18.48 -19.31 12.33
C SER A 101 17.99 -18.76 13.66
N ALA A 102 16.96 -17.93 13.63
CA ALA A 102 16.29 -17.42 14.81
C ALA A 102 15.11 -18.34 15.15
N ARG A 103 15.07 -18.81 16.41
CA ARG A 103 14.02 -19.72 16.90
C ARG A 103 13.29 -19.07 18.07
N SER A 104 11.97 -19.05 17.98
CA SER A 104 11.07 -18.77 19.09
C SER A 104 10.58 -20.08 19.71
N ALA A 105 9.62 -20.01 20.63
CA ALA A 105 8.98 -21.20 21.21
C ALA A 105 8.16 -22.00 20.18
N THR A 106 7.67 -21.36 19.13
CA THR A 106 6.71 -21.91 18.16
C THR A 106 7.31 -22.10 16.78
N GLU A 107 8.16 -21.17 16.34
CA GLU A 107 8.64 -21.07 14.96
C GLU A 107 10.16 -20.89 14.87
N SER A 108 10.73 -21.24 13.71
CA SER A 108 12.14 -21.06 13.40
C SER A 108 12.29 -20.51 11.98
N ARG A 109 13.12 -19.47 11.79
CA ARG A 109 13.37 -18.86 10.48
C ARG A 109 14.84 -18.51 10.31
N THR A 110 15.35 -18.73 9.10
CA THR A 110 16.67 -18.21 8.71
C THR A 110 16.54 -16.73 8.42
N THR A 111 17.41 -15.93 9.01
CA THR A 111 17.39 -14.47 8.91
C THR A 111 18.78 -13.89 8.97
N LEU A 112 18.88 -12.59 8.70
CA LEU A 112 20.14 -11.85 8.77
C LEU A 112 20.21 -11.10 10.12
N LEU A 113 21.37 -11.19 10.77
CA LEU A 113 21.73 -10.35 11.88
C LEU A 113 22.69 -9.27 11.38
N THR A 114 22.30 -8.02 11.53
CA THR A 114 23.14 -6.87 11.22
C THR A 114 23.62 -6.25 12.54
N VAL A 115 24.93 -6.30 12.74
CA VAL A 115 25.59 -5.66 13.89
C VAL A 115 26.21 -4.36 13.42
N VAL A 116 25.89 -3.31 14.14
CA VAL A 116 26.31 -1.94 13.82
C VAL A 116 27.15 -1.35 14.97
N GLU A 117 27.96 -0.36 14.65
CA GLU A 117 28.72 0.35 15.65
C GLU A 117 27.87 1.36 16.42
N PRO A 118 28.24 1.71 17.67
CA PRO A 118 27.54 2.69 18.45
C PRO A 118 27.54 4.07 17.73
N GLY A 119 26.37 4.70 17.68
CA GLY A 119 26.24 6.01 17.05
C GLY A 119 26.24 6.00 15.52
N GLN A 120 26.05 4.83 14.90
CA GLN A 120 25.91 4.73 13.44
C GLN A 120 24.75 5.62 12.92
N THR A 121 24.91 6.16 11.70
CA THR A 121 23.97 7.09 11.09
C THR A 121 23.55 6.71 9.68
N MET A 122 24.29 5.77 9.07
CA MET A 122 24.12 5.42 7.65
C MET A 122 23.07 4.33 7.40
N LEU A 123 22.79 3.50 8.42
CA LEU A 123 21.76 2.48 8.35
C LEU A 123 20.67 2.78 9.38
N ARG A 124 19.47 3.12 8.90
CA ARG A 124 18.35 3.49 9.77
C ARG A 124 17.17 2.55 9.60
N VAL A 125 16.58 2.20 10.70
CA VAL A 125 15.35 1.40 10.73
C VAL A 125 14.19 2.26 11.19
N GLY A 126 12.97 1.89 10.79
CA GLY A 126 11.77 2.68 11.08
C GLY A 126 10.99 2.18 12.29
N LYS A 127 10.13 3.03 12.83
CA LYS A 127 9.04 2.66 13.74
C LYS A 127 7.83 3.51 13.39
N ASN A 128 6.70 2.87 13.04
CA ASN A 128 5.48 3.58 12.64
C ASN A 128 5.75 4.65 11.55
N GLU A 129 6.55 4.28 10.54
CA GLU A 129 6.95 5.15 9.41
C GLU A 129 7.97 6.27 9.78
N THR A 130 8.44 6.33 11.02
CA THR A 130 9.50 7.24 11.44
C THR A 130 10.80 6.47 11.68
N LEU A 131 11.93 7.05 11.26
CA LEU A 131 13.24 6.45 11.51
C LEU A 131 13.60 6.55 12.99
N VAL A 132 14.14 5.47 13.53
CA VAL A 132 14.58 5.37 14.93
C VAL A 132 15.97 4.76 14.99
N ASP A 133 16.73 5.14 16.01
CA ASP A 133 18.05 4.56 16.25
C ASP A 133 17.91 3.19 16.94
N ILE A 134 18.86 2.31 16.69
CA ILE A 134 18.97 1.03 17.37
C ILE A 134 19.36 1.29 18.81
N LEU A 135 18.58 0.77 19.77
CA LEU A 135 18.82 1.01 21.18
C LEU A 135 20.06 0.28 21.67
N PRO A 136 20.96 0.96 22.39
CA PRO A 136 22.14 0.34 23.01
C PRO A 136 21.77 -0.80 23.97
N GLY A 137 22.56 -1.86 23.99
CA GLY A 137 22.41 -2.98 24.93
C GLY A 137 21.21 -3.89 24.65
N GLY A 138 20.56 -3.76 23.48
CA GLY A 138 19.41 -4.56 23.11
C GLY A 138 19.49 -5.17 21.71
N THR A 139 18.52 -6.02 21.41
CA THR A 139 18.33 -6.58 20.07
C THR A 139 17.00 -6.05 19.51
N ALA A 140 17.08 -5.37 18.37
CA ALA A 140 15.92 -4.97 17.61
C ALA A 140 15.56 -6.07 16.59
N ILE A 141 14.26 -6.29 16.39
CA ILE A 141 13.72 -7.23 15.40
C ILE A 141 12.79 -6.49 14.47
N THR A 142 12.80 -6.82 13.18
CA THR A 142 11.85 -6.24 12.24
C THR A 142 10.43 -6.74 12.51
N GLU A 143 9.44 -5.87 12.29
CA GLU A 143 8.03 -6.15 12.59
C GLU A 143 7.52 -7.42 11.90
N LYS A 144 7.87 -7.61 10.63
CA LYS A 144 7.47 -8.79 9.86
C LYS A 144 8.07 -10.08 10.44
N LEU A 145 9.36 -10.06 10.78
CA LEU A 145 10.03 -11.20 11.38
C LEU A 145 9.46 -11.49 12.78
N ALA A 146 9.17 -10.46 13.56
CA ALA A 146 8.53 -10.59 14.88
C ALA A 146 7.13 -11.24 14.76
N GLN A 147 6.33 -10.84 13.78
CA GLN A 147 5.02 -11.46 13.50
C GLN A 147 5.18 -12.93 13.07
N THR A 148 6.15 -13.24 12.21
CA THR A 148 6.38 -14.61 11.74
C THR A 148 6.87 -15.54 12.84
N LEU A 149 7.71 -15.05 13.75
CA LEU A 149 8.21 -15.80 14.92
C LEU A 149 7.27 -15.73 16.13
N GLU A 150 6.15 -15.00 16.04
CA GLU A 150 5.17 -14.78 17.11
C GLU A 150 5.80 -14.22 18.40
N VAL A 151 6.71 -13.24 18.28
CA VAL A 151 7.43 -12.65 19.41
C VAL A 151 7.13 -11.18 19.60
N SER A 152 7.25 -10.73 20.84
CA SER A 152 6.99 -9.37 21.28
C SER A 152 8.20 -8.78 22.01
N VAL A 153 8.18 -7.46 22.24
CA VAL A 153 9.21 -6.81 23.06
C VAL A 153 9.22 -7.41 24.46
N GLY A 154 10.39 -7.86 24.88
CA GLY A 154 10.61 -8.51 26.17
C GLY A 154 10.81 -10.02 26.07
N ASP A 155 10.43 -10.64 24.97
CA ASP A 155 10.61 -12.06 24.73
C ASP A 155 12.09 -12.40 24.43
N THR A 156 12.43 -13.66 24.56
CA THR A 156 13.78 -14.19 24.31
C THR A 156 13.76 -15.04 23.04
N LEU A 157 14.71 -14.79 22.14
CA LEU A 157 14.98 -15.60 20.96
C LEU A 157 16.24 -16.41 21.15
N GLU A 158 16.24 -17.61 20.59
CA GLU A 158 17.42 -18.46 20.44
C GLU A 158 17.98 -18.31 19.03
N LEU A 159 19.25 -17.88 18.95
CA LEU A 159 19.97 -17.66 17.70
C LEU A 159 20.95 -18.80 17.48
N PHE A 160 20.82 -19.50 16.37
CA PHE A 160 21.73 -20.60 15.96
C PHE A 160 22.58 -20.09 14.79
N PHE A 161 23.89 -20.07 15.00
CA PHE A 161 24.86 -19.71 13.96
C PHE A 161 25.30 -20.95 13.18
N PRO A 162 25.57 -20.80 11.88
CA PRO A 162 26.09 -21.92 11.08
C PRO A 162 27.37 -22.53 11.70
N GLY A 163 27.35 -23.83 11.95
CA GLY A 163 28.49 -24.54 12.55
C GLY A 163 28.57 -24.52 14.08
N ASP A 164 27.58 -23.93 14.75
CA ASP A 164 27.51 -23.85 16.21
C ASP A 164 26.24 -24.56 16.71
N ASP A 165 26.40 -25.55 17.58
CA ASP A 165 25.26 -26.31 18.12
C ASP A 165 24.61 -25.62 19.32
N ASP A 166 25.33 -24.69 19.98
CA ASP A 166 24.83 -23.99 21.15
C ASP A 166 24.11 -22.69 20.78
N PRO A 167 22.81 -22.56 21.11
CA PRO A 167 22.07 -21.35 20.82
C PRO A 167 22.49 -20.19 21.72
N VAL A 168 22.53 -19.00 21.14
CA VAL A 168 22.67 -17.73 21.86
C VAL A 168 21.30 -17.18 22.17
N ARG A 169 21.04 -16.88 23.45
CA ARG A 169 19.78 -16.28 23.86
C ARG A 169 19.89 -14.77 23.88
N VAL A 170 19.03 -14.13 23.10
CA VAL A 170 18.93 -12.65 23.05
C VAL A 170 17.55 -12.20 23.45
N LYS A 171 17.48 -11.09 24.19
CA LYS A 171 16.20 -10.47 24.54
C LYS A 171 15.84 -9.41 23.52
N ILE A 172 14.61 -9.46 23.00
CA ILE A 172 14.07 -8.45 22.11
C ILE A 172 13.73 -7.20 22.92
N THR A 173 14.37 -6.09 22.60
CA THR A 173 14.16 -4.81 23.25
C THR A 173 13.34 -3.84 22.41
N GLN A 174 13.33 -4.04 21.09
CA GLN A 174 12.71 -3.11 20.16
C GLN A 174 12.15 -3.87 18.95
N ILE A 175 10.95 -3.50 18.50
CA ILE A 175 10.41 -3.90 17.21
C ILE A 175 10.53 -2.69 16.27
N VAL A 176 11.18 -2.90 15.13
CA VAL A 176 11.47 -1.86 14.14
C VAL A 176 10.86 -2.23 12.80
N TYR A 177 10.62 -1.26 11.95
CA TYR A 177 10.12 -1.46 10.60
C TYR A 177 11.27 -1.34 9.60
N ASN A 178 11.37 -2.31 8.70
CA ASN A 178 12.17 -2.22 7.51
C ASN A 178 11.34 -2.74 6.32
N SER A 179 11.37 -2.02 5.19
CA SER A 179 10.60 -2.40 4.01
C SER A 179 11.21 -3.59 3.27
N VAL A 180 12.53 -3.69 3.30
CA VAL A 180 13.33 -4.74 2.62
C VAL A 180 14.32 -5.32 3.62
N SER A 181 14.69 -6.57 3.47
CA SER A 181 15.66 -7.28 4.34
C SER A 181 15.17 -7.37 5.78
N GLN A 182 14.31 -8.34 6.02
CA GLN A 182 13.84 -8.63 7.37
C GLN A 182 14.93 -9.29 8.19
N GLY A 183 15.17 -8.81 9.40
CA GLY A 183 16.28 -9.31 10.21
C GLY A 183 16.30 -8.81 11.65
N LEU A 184 17.43 -9.08 12.28
CA LEU A 184 17.77 -8.63 13.61
C LEU A 184 18.86 -7.56 13.53
N TYR A 185 18.79 -6.59 14.43
CA TYR A 185 19.77 -5.52 14.54
C TYR A 185 20.26 -5.39 15.98
N MET A 186 21.56 -5.21 16.16
CA MET A 186 22.16 -4.94 17.47
C MET A 186 23.42 -4.10 17.34
N GLU A 187 23.85 -3.48 18.44
CA GLU A 187 25.14 -2.79 18.50
C GLU A 187 26.29 -3.78 18.76
N SER A 188 27.51 -3.39 18.31
CA SER A 188 28.73 -4.17 18.51
C SER A 188 29.01 -4.51 19.98
N GLY A 189 28.75 -3.58 20.89
CA GLY A 189 28.89 -3.83 22.34
C GLY A 189 27.92 -4.91 22.85
N THR A 190 26.71 -5.01 22.31
CA THR A 190 25.77 -6.09 22.61
C THR A 190 26.30 -7.42 22.07
N TRP A 191 26.78 -7.43 20.82
CA TRP A 191 27.37 -8.60 20.19
C TRP A 191 28.54 -9.18 21.00
N GLU A 192 29.50 -8.35 21.38
CA GLU A 192 30.65 -8.75 22.18
C GLU A 192 30.24 -9.30 23.54
N SER A 193 29.21 -8.78 24.15
CA SER A 193 28.69 -9.27 25.43
C SER A 193 28.14 -10.71 25.34
N LEU A 194 27.73 -11.15 24.15
CA LEU A 194 27.31 -12.54 23.90
C LEU A 194 28.43 -13.53 23.78
N ARG A 195 29.70 -13.08 23.89
CA ARG A 195 30.92 -13.89 23.83
C ARG A 195 31.05 -14.74 22.56
N LYS A 196 30.53 -14.26 21.43
CA LYS A 196 30.61 -14.91 20.11
C LYS A 196 31.76 -14.39 19.23
N GLY A 197 32.64 -13.59 19.80
CA GLY A 197 33.82 -13.01 19.13
C GLY A 197 33.77 -11.47 19.09
N ALA A 198 34.86 -10.90 18.59
CA ALA A 198 34.93 -9.47 18.36
C ALA A 198 33.99 -9.04 17.21
N PHE A 199 33.70 -7.76 17.14
CA PHE A 199 33.04 -7.18 15.98
C PHE A 199 34.00 -7.23 14.78
N MET A 200 33.63 -8.01 13.76
CA MET A 200 34.43 -8.19 12.55
C MET A 200 33.60 -7.76 11.34
N PRO A 201 33.85 -6.58 10.75
CA PRO A 201 33.13 -6.10 9.60
C PRO A 201 33.07 -7.06 8.43
N THR A 202 31.91 -7.12 7.79
CA THR A 202 31.68 -7.82 6.52
C THR A 202 31.33 -6.87 5.39
N ALA A 203 31.02 -5.60 5.73
CA ALA A 203 30.82 -4.55 4.74
C ALA A 203 31.17 -3.18 5.30
N ILE A 204 31.56 -2.28 4.40
CA ILE A 204 31.89 -0.89 4.67
C ILE A 204 30.85 -0.01 3.98
N LEU A 205 30.26 0.90 4.73
CA LEU A 205 29.32 1.91 4.23
C LEU A 205 30.06 3.24 4.09
N LEU A 206 29.92 3.89 2.96
CA LEU A 206 30.61 5.14 2.63
C LEU A 206 29.62 6.22 2.23
N LYS A 207 29.86 7.41 2.75
CA LYS A 207 29.12 8.61 2.38
C LYS A 207 30.08 9.63 1.78
N GLY A 208 29.73 10.19 0.61
CA GLY A 208 30.56 11.15 -0.11
C GLY A 208 31.96 10.63 -0.44
N PRO A 209 32.14 9.37 -0.94
CA PRO A 209 33.49 8.89 -1.28
C PRO A 209 34.09 9.66 -2.45
N THR A 210 35.39 9.97 -2.38
CA THR A 210 36.14 10.58 -3.49
C THR A 210 36.42 9.53 -4.58
N GLN A 211 36.72 9.98 -5.80
CA GLN A 211 37.10 9.09 -6.90
C GLN A 211 38.37 8.29 -6.56
N ALA A 212 39.28 8.87 -5.79
CA ALA A 212 40.48 8.19 -5.33
C ALA A 212 40.15 7.06 -4.35
N CYS A 213 39.20 7.29 -3.42
CA CYS A 213 38.71 6.30 -2.50
C CYS A 213 38.05 5.11 -3.22
N LEU A 214 37.24 5.37 -4.23
CA LEU A 214 36.59 4.33 -5.04
C LEU A 214 37.63 3.47 -5.80
N SER A 215 38.64 4.10 -6.39
CA SER A 215 39.72 3.40 -7.08
C SER A 215 40.58 2.58 -6.12
N GLU A 216 40.76 3.04 -4.89
CA GLU A 216 41.45 2.32 -3.84
C GLU A 216 40.66 1.07 -3.39
N LEU A 217 39.34 1.22 -3.17
CA LEU A 217 38.45 0.10 -2.81
C LEU A 217 38.42 -0.96 -3.91
N ASP A 218 38.30 -0.57 -5.15
CA ASP A 218 38.31 -1.47 -6.31
C ASP A 218 39.63 -2.24 -6.49
N ALA A 219 40.73 -1.68 -5.99
CA ALA A 219 42.03 -2.31 -6.02
C ALA A 219 42.35 -3.21 -4.81
N MET A 220 41.49 -3.21 -3.78
CA MET A 220 41.64 -4.07 -2.60
C MET A 220 41.17 -5.49 -2.88
N GLU A 221 42.03 -6.49 -2.63
CA GLU A 221 41.69 -7.92 -2.75
C GLU A 221 40.62 -8.37 -1.73
N GLU A 222 40.43 -7.60 -0.68
CA GLU A 222 39.45 -7.86 0.39
C GLU A 222 38.05 -7.41 0.02
N VAL A 223 37.88 -6.56 -1.00
CA VAL A 223 36.59 -6.08 -1.48
C VAL A 223 36.09 -7.00 -2.57
N ASP A 224 34.95 -7.65 -2.31
CA ASP A 224 34.31 -8.56 -3.27
C ASP A 224 33.48 -7.76 -4.29
N GLN A 225 32.67 -6.81 -3.81
CA GLN A 225 31.77 -6.06 -4.64
C GLN A 225 31.50 -4.65 -4.09
N LEU A 226 31.40 -3.67 -5.02
CA LEU A 226 30.88 -2.35 -4.72
C LEU A 226 29.42 -2.26 -5.13
N ASN A 227 28.56 -1.93 -4.18
CA ASN A 227 27.13 -1.81 -4.38
C ASN A 227 26.68 -0.36 -4.16
N TRP A 228 25.91 0.16 -5.10
CA TRP A 228 25.39 1.50 -5.07
C TRP A 228 23.89 1.46 -4.79
N PRO A 229 23.42 2.05 -3.68
CA PRO A 229 21.97 2.11 -3.40
C PRO A 229 21.17 2.75 -4.53
N VAL A 230 21.77 3.71 -5.25
CA VAL A 230 21.13 4.38 -6.40
C VAL A 230 20.89 3.40 -7.54
N ASP A 231 21.84 2.52 -7.85
CA ASP A 231 21.70 1.52 -8.91
C ASP A 231 20.65 0.46 -8.51
N GLN A 232 20.71 -0.01 -7.28
CA GLN A 232 19.72 -0.93 -6.73
C GLN A 232 18.32 -0.30 -6.70
N ALA A 233 18.22 0.99 -6.38
CA ALA A 233 16.98 1.75 -6.46
C ALA A 233 16.46 1.84 -7.90
N GLN A 234 17.34 2.03 -8.88
CA GLN A 234 16.95 2.04 -10.30
C GLN A 234 16.46 0.68 -10.79
N GLU A 235 17.14 -0.40 -10.44
CA GLU A 235 16.69 -1.76 -10.77
C GLU A 235 15.33 -2.05 -10.14
N LEU A 236 15.15 -1.74 -8.86
CA LEU A 236 13.87 -1.87 -8.20
C LEU A 236 12.81 -1.00 -8.90
N THR A 237 13.12 0.25 -9.23
CA THR A 237 12.19 1.15 -9.91
C THR A 237 11.77 0.58 -11.27
N GLN A 238 12.66 -0.04 -12.04
CA GLN A 238 12.30 -0.70 -13.29
C GLN A 238 11.35 -1.89 -13.07
N MET A 239 11.59 -2.71 -12.03
CA MET A 239 10.64 -3.77 -11.65
C MET A 239 9.28 -3.18 -11.23
N LEU A 240 9.30 -2.08 -10.49
CA LEU A 240 8.09 -1.38 -10.06
C LEU A 240 7.32 -0.76 -11.22
N ASP A 241 8.00 -0.25 -12.26
CA ASP A 241 7.38 0.27 -13.48
C ASP A 241 6.65 -0.84 -14.26
N MET A 242 7.21 -2.05 -14.28
CA MET A 242 6.49 -3.20 -14.84
C MET A 242 5.22 -3.51 -14.03
N LEU A 243 5.31 -3.52 -12.70
CA LEU A 243 4.15 -3.71 -11.83
C LEU A 243 3.13 -2.56 -11.97
N ALA A 244 3.59 -1.31 -12.09
CA ALA A 244 2.75 -0.15 -12.33
C ALA A 244 1.95 -0.29 -13.63
N SER A 245 2.55 -0.87 -14.69
CA SER A 245 1.85 -1.16 -15.95
C SER A 245 0.75 -2.18 -15.75
N ILE A 246 0.98 -3.22 -14.95
CA ILE A 246 -0.04 -4.22 -14.58
C ILE A 246 -1.17 -3.56 -13.77
N PHE A 247 -0.84 -2.71 -12.80
CA PHE A 247 -1.84 -2.01 -12.01
C PHE A 247 -2.65 -1.01 -12.84
N ALA A 248 -2.02 -0.33 -13.80
CA ALA A 248 -2.72 0.52 -14.77
C ALA A 248 -3.70 -0.28 -15.62
N MET A 249 -3.33 -1.47 -16.06
CA MET A 249 -4.22 -2.38 -16.79
C MET A 249 -5.39 -2.84 -15.91
N ILE A 250 -5.16 -3.21 -14.66
CA ILE A 250 -6.22 -3.58 -13.70
C ILE A 250 -7.17 -2.40 -13.49
N THR A 251 -6.64 -1.18 -13.35
CA THR A 251 -7.44 0.05 -13.22
C THR A 251 -8.31 0.27 -14.44
N LEU A 252 -7.77 0.07 -15.65
CA LEU A 252 -8.51 0.19 -16.90
C LEU A 252 -9.64 -0.84 -16.98
N ILE A 253 -9.38 -2.09 -16.61
CA ILE A 253 -10.38 -3.15 -16.56
C ILE A 253 -11.47 -2.81 -15.53
N ALA A 254 -11.08 -2.31 -14.34
CA ALA A 254 -12.03 -1.88 -13.32
C ALA A 254 -12.92 -0.73 -13.81
N LEU A 255 -12.37 0.24 -14.53
CA LEU A 255 -13.13 1.33 -15.16
C LEU A 255 -14.07 0.81 -16.25
N ALA A 256 -13.62 -0.14 -17.09
CA ALA A 256 -14.46 -0.77 -18.10
C ALA A 256 -15.62 -1.55 -17.47
N LEU A 257 -15.34 -2.29 -16.39
CA LEU A 257 -16.37 -3.00 -15.62
C LEU A 257 -17.37 -2.04 -14.99
N ALA A 258 -16.87 -0.93 -14.41
CA ALA A 258 -17.71 0.14 -13.90
C ALA A 258 -18.65 0.71 -14.97
N PHE A 259 -18.10 0.93 -16.18
CA PHE A 259 -18.91 1.38 -17.32
C PHE A 259 -20.03 0.40 -17.64
N VAL A 260 -19.71 -0.88 -17.82
CA VAL A 260 -20.69 -1.91 -18.16
C VAL A 260 -21.78 -2.02 -17.11
N ILE A 261 -21.41 -2.03 -15.81
CA ILE A 261 -22.37 -2.11 -14.70
C ILE A 261 -23.27 -0.87 -14.67
N CYS A 262 -22.69 0.33 -14.67
CA CYS A 262 -23.46 1.57 -14.62
C CYS A 262 -24.34 1.75 -15.86
N TYR A 263 -23.84 1.37 -17.05
CA TYR A 263 -24.60 1.44 -18.28
C TYR A 263 -25.78 0.47 -18.29
N ASN A 264 -25.56 -0.80 -17.95
CA ASN A 264 -26.62 -1.81 -17.87
C ASN A 264 -27.70 -1.44 -16.85
N MET A 265 -27.25 -0.99 -15.66
CA MET A 265 -28.19 -0.50 -14.62
C MET A 265 -28.98 0.71 -15.09
N GLY A 266 -28.34 1.63 -15.78
CA GLY A 266 -29.00 2.79 -16.35
C GLY A 266 -30.00 2.42 -17.42
N LEU A 267 -29.70 1.48 -18.31
CA LEU A 267 -30.63 0.96 -19.32
C LEU A 267 -31.83 0.28 -18.69
N MET A 268 -31.61 -0.60 -17.71
CA MET A 268 -32.66 -1.31 -17.01
C MET A 268 -33.59 -0.31 -16.27
N ASN A 269 -33.01 0.66 -15.57
CA ASN A 269 -33.75 1.74 -14.92
C ASN A 269 -34.62 2.52 -15.90
N PHE A 270 -34.07 2.78 -17.10
CA PHE A 270 -34.76 3.52 -18.15
C PHE A 270 -35.93 2.70 -18.73
N SER A 271 -35.69 1.44 -19.10
CA SER A 271 -36.69 0.55 -19.70
C SER A 271 -37.89 0.32 -18.81
N GLU A 272 -37.67 0.02 -17.53
CA GLU A 272 -38.74 -0.23 -16.55
C GLU A 272 -39.57 1.01 -16.22
N ARG A 273 -38.98 2.21 -16.32
CA ARG A 273 -39.65 3.46 -15.96
C ARG A 273 -40.18 4.27 -17.14
N THR A 274 -40.03 3.78 -18.35
CA THR A 274 -40.53 4.46 -19.54
C THR A 274 -42.01 4.80 -19.40
N ARG A 275 -42.81 3.88 -18.84
CA ARG A 275 -44.24 4.12 -18.56
C ARG A 275 -44.49 5.19 -17.49
N GLU A 276 -43.75 5.16 -16.37
CA GLU A 276 -43.85 6.16 -15.31
C GLU A 276 -43.49 7.55 -15.84
N TYR A 277 -42.49 7.66 -16.69
CA TYR A 277 -42.07 8.90 -17.33
C TYR A 277 -43.07 9.38 -18.36
N ALA A 278 -43.68 8.50 -19.13
CA ALA A 278 -44.77 8.80 -20.02
C ALA A 278 -46.01 9.38 -19.28
N THR A 279 -46.36 8.75 -18.15
CA THR A 279 -47.46 9.24 -17.29
C THR A 279 -47.18 10.64 -16.71
N LEU A 280 -45.96 10.88 -16.21
CA LEU A 280 -45.54 12.18 -15.69
C LEU A 280 -45.60 13.25 -16.77
N LYS A 281 -45.23 12.91 -18.02
CA LYS A 281 -45.30 13.82 -19.18
C LYS A 281 -46.72 14.15 -19.56
N VAL A 282 -47.65 13.19 -19.47
CA VAL A 282 -49.09 13.40 -19.67
C VAL A 282 -49.68 14.30 -18.56
N LEU A 283 -49.19 14.19 -17.34
CA LEU A 283 -49.56 15.04 -16.21
C LEU A 283 -48.97 16.46 -16.27
N GLY A 284 -48.25 16.80 -17.36
CA GLY A 284 -47.75 18.16 -17.63
C GLY A 284 -46.33 18.44 -17.11
N TYR A 285 -45.60 17.45 -16.64
CA TYR A 285 -44.20 17.65 -16.25
C TYR A 285 -43.31 17.90 -17.47
N HIS A 286 -42.44 18.89 -17.36
CA HIS A 286 -41.51 19.23 -18.41
C HIS A 286 -40.35 18.20 -18.47
N GLN A 287 -39.81 17.97 -19.67
CA GLN A 287 -38.67 17.03 -19.86
C GLN A 287 -37.46 17.33 -18.97
N LYS A 288 -37.23 18.62 -18.65
CA LYS A 288 -36.15 19.03 -17.75
C LYS A 288 -36.38 18.56 -16.32
N GLU A 289 -37.62 18.54 -15.85
CA GLU A 289 -37.98 18.11 -14.49
C GLU A 289 -37.88 16.58 -14.33
N ILE A 290 -38.38 15.84 -15.31
CA ILE A 290 -38.25 14.39 -15.36
C ILE A 290 -36.78 13.96 -15.37
N ARG A 291 -35.96 14.63 -16.20
CA ARG A 291 -34.54 14.41 -16.27
C ARG A 291 -33.83 14.76 -14.95
N GLY A 292 -34.17 15.83 -14.28
CA GLY A 292 -33.66 16.23 -12.98
C GLY A 292 -33.98 15.20 -11.91
N LEU A 293 -35.15 14.58 -11.97
CA LEU A 293 -35.58 13.52 -11.03
C LEU A 293 -34.74 12.26 -11.22
N ILE A 294 -34.52 11.82 -12.46
CA ILE A 294 -33.70 10.64 -12.80
C ILE A 294 -32.25 10.83 -12.35
N ILE A 295 -31.67 11.99 -12.71
CA ILE A 295 -30.27 12.29 -12.33
C ILE A 295 -30.14 12.39 -10.82
N GLY A 296 -31.09 13.04 -10.13
CA GLY A 296 -31.09 13.19 -8.68
C GLY A 296 -31.15 11.84 -7.93
N GLU A 297 -31.97 10.90 -8.41
CA GLU A 297 -32.08 9.58 -7.83
C GLU A 297 -30.78 8.79 -7.96
N ASN A 298 -30.25 8.70 -9.17
CA ASN A 298 -29.01 7.99 -9.43
C ASN A 298 -27.80 8.66 -8.75
N ASN A 299 -27.80 9.99 -8.62
CA ASN A 299 -26.75 10.75 -7.97
C ASN A 299 -26.63 10.39 -6.47
N ILE A 300 -27.76 10.25 -5.77
CA ILE A 300 -27.78 9.84 -4.36
C ILE A 300 -27.21 8.44 -4.21
N VAL A 301 -27.62 7.49 -5.07
CA VAL A 301 -27.10 6.12 -5.05
C VAL A 301 -25.62 6.07 -5.35
N SER A 302 -25.15 6.87 -6.33
CA SER A 302 -23.73 6.95 -6.69
C SER A 302 -22.89 7.53 -5.56
N LEU A 303 -23.33 8.61 -4.93
CA LEU A 303 -22.64 9.24 -3.83
C LEU A 303 -22.50 8.27 -2.63
N LEU A 304 -23.60 7.62 -2.27
CA LEU A 304 -23.59 6.63 -1.19
C LEU A 304 -22.71 5.42 -1.54
N GLY A 305 -22.79 4.92 -2.78
CA GLY A 305 -21.98 3.80 -3.25
C GLY A 305 -20.48 4.11 -3.20
N VAL A 306 -20.08 5.33 -3.65
CA VAL A 306 -18.68 5.78 -3.59
C VAL A 306 -18.22 5.92 -2.13
N LEU A 307 -18.97 6.58 -1.27
CA LEU A 307 -18.58 6.75 0.14
C LEU A 307 -18.47 5.41 0.88
N CYS A 308 -19.44 4.51 0.69
CA CYS A 308 -19.41 3.19 1.31
C CYS A 308 -18.34 2.27 0.68
N GLY A 309 -17.91 2.53 -0.55
CA GLY A 309 -16.87 1.78 -1.25
C GLY A 309 -15.44 2.05 -0.75
N ILE A 310 -15.22 3.13 0.01
CA ILE A 310 -13.90 3.50 0.53
C ILE A 310 -13.38 2.42 1.50
N LEU A 311 -14.16 2.03 2.48
CA LEU A 311 -13.73 1.04 3.47
C LEU A 311 -13.40 -0.33 2.85
N PRO A 312 -14.26 -0.94 2.02
CA PRO A 312 -13.91 -2.17 1.32
C PRO A 312 -12.71 -2.01 0.39
N GLY A 313 -12.52 -0.84 -0.25
CA GLY A 313 -11.37 -0.55 -1.10
C GLY A 313 -10.06 -0.60 -0.33
N ILE A 314 -9.98 0.09 0.80
CA ILE A 314 -8.81 0.04 1.70
C ILE A 314 -8.58 -1.38 2.22
N GLY A 315 -9.65 -2.08 2.61
CA GLY A 315 -9.58 -3.47 3.06
C GLY A 315 -9.06 -4.41 1.97
N LEU A 316 -9.50 -4.23 0.73
CA LEU A 316 -9.04 -5.02 -0.42
C LEU A 316 -7.57 -4.76 -0.74
N THR A 317 -7.11 -3.50 -0.68
CA THR A 317 -5.67 -3.17 -0.79
C THR A 317 -4.87 -3.95 0.24
N GLY A 318 -5.24 -3.87 1.52
CA GLY A 318 -4.53 -4.57 2.58
C GLY A 318 -4.57 -6.10 2.45
N LEU A 319 -5.68 -6.67 1.95
CA LEU A 319 -5.80 -8.10 1.70
C LEU A 319 -4.85 -8.55 0.57
N VAL A 320 -4.83 -7.83 -0.54
CA VAL A 320 -3.95 -8.15 -1.69
C VAL A 320 -2.49 -8.01 -1.29
N LEU A 321 -2.13 -6.94 -0.58
CA LEU A 321 -0.75 -6.74 -0.09
C LEU A 321 -0.30 -7.89 0.80
N ARG A 322 -1.13 -8.35 1.74
CA ARG A 322 -0.82 -9.52 2.59
C ARG A 322 -0.56 -10.80 1.79
N VAL A 323 -1.26 -10.98 0.68
CA VAL A 323 -1.04 -12.14 -0.21
C VAL A 323 0.25 -11.98 -1.03
N CYS A 324 0.60 -10.74 -1.39
CA CYS A 324 1.82 -10.42 -2.14
C CYS A 324 3.06 -10.28 -1.24
N GLU A 325 2.89 -10.13 0.08
CA GLU A 325 4.01 -10.06 1.02
C GLU A 325 4.83 -11.35 0.98
N SER A 326 6.15 -11.18 0.82
CA SER A 326 7.13 -12.27 0.99
C SER A 326 7.75 -12.21 2.38
N GLU A 327 8.49 -13.26 2.77
CA GLU A 327 9.22 -13.27 4.04
C GLU A 327 10.27 -12.14 4.12
N MET A 328 10.75 -11.66 2.97
CA MET A 328 11.81 -10.65 2.86
C MET A 328 11.31 -9.22 2.66
N MET A 329 10.05 -9.01 2.26
CA MET A 329 9.50 -7.69 1.92
C MET A 329 8.22 -7.41 2.69
N ALA A 330 8.15 -6.23 3.32
CA ALA A 330 6.97 -5.71 3.99
C ALA A 330 6.47 -4.47 3.26
N TYR A 331 5.22 -4.51 2.80
CA TYR A 331 4.61 -3.37 2.10
C TYR A 331 3.86 -2.48 3.09
N PRO A 332 3.96 -1.14 2.97
CA PRO A 332 3.09 -0.24 3.71
C PRO A 332 1.63 -0.52 3.34
N SER A 333 0.80 -0.86 4.32
CA SER A 333 -0.56 -1.38 4.07
C SER A 333 -1.64 -0.31 3.89
N ARG A 334 -1.28 0.95 3.74
CA ARG A 334 -2.25 2.05 3.64
C ARG A 334 -2.13 2.80 2.32
N PRO A 335 -3.22 2.87 1.52
CA PRO A 335 -3.24 3.73 0.34
C PRO A 335 -3.11 5.20 0.77
N ALA A 336 -2.47 6.01 -0.05
CA ALA A 336 -2.37 7.44 0.17
C ALA A 336 -3.77 8.08 0.19
N ALA A 337 -4.01 9.03 1.09
CA ALA A 337 -5.29 9.71 1.17
C ALA A 337 -5.68 10.39 -0.16
N LEU A 338 -4.68 10.89 -0.89
CA LEU A 338 -4.87 11.49 -2.21
C LEU A 338 -5.44 10.48 -3.21
N SER A 339 -4.90 9.26 -3.26
CA SER A 339 -5.34 8.20 -4.17
C SER A 339 -6.76 7.74 -3.86
N VAL A 340 -7.13 7.65 -2.58
CA VAL A 340 -8.51 7.35 -2.17
C VAL A 340 -9.48 8.42 -2.63
N VAL A 341 -9.12 9.71 -2.48
CA VAL A 341 -9.94 10.83 -2.95
C VAL A 341 -10.02 10.83 -4.47
N LEU A 342 -8.89 10.66 -5.16
CA LEU A 342 -8.83 10.61 -6.63
C LEU A 342 -9.71 9.48 -7.19
N ALA A 343 -9.58 8.27 -6.67
CA ALA A 343 -10.40 7.11 -7.05
C ALA A 343 -11.90 7.41 -6.88
N SER A 344 -12.25 7.99 -5.73
CA SER A 344 -13.64 8.32 -5.40
C SER A 344 -14.20 9.39 -6.33
N VAL A 345 -13.43 10.43 -6.64
CA VAL A 345 -13.82 11.49 -7.60
C VAL A 345 -13.96 10.92 -9.00
N VAL A 346 -13.00 10.12 -9.46
CA VAL A 346 -13.04 9.48 -10.79
C VAL A 346 -14.29 8.60 -10.92
N THR A 347 -14.54 7.74 -9.95
CA THR A 347 -15.72 6.85 -9.94
C THR A 347 -17.02 7.66 -9.98
N TYR A 348 -17.12 8.72 -9.19
CA TYR A 348 -18.29 9.57 -9.13
C TYR A 348 -18.53 10.32 -10.44
N VAL A 349 -17.50 10.97 -10.99
CA VAL A 349 -17.56 11.69 -12.27
C VAL A 349 -17.92 10.74 -13.40
N PHE A 350 -17.34 9.56 -13.40
CA PHE A 350 -17.61 8.52 -14.40
C PHE A 350 -19.08 8.06 -14.34
N SER A 351 -19.59 7.82 -13.13
CA SER A 351 -21.01 7.51 -12.91
C SER A 351 -21.93 8.61 -13.43
N LEU A 352 -21.60 9.88 -13.17
CA LEU A 352 -22.36 11.03 -13.69
C LEU A 352 -22.34 11.11 -15.22
N LEU A 353 -21.17 10.88 -15.86
CA LEU A 353 -21.06 10.89 -17.32
C LEU A 353 -21.96 9.84 -17.96
N ILE A 354 -21.97 8.62 -17.42
CA ILE A 354 -22.85 7.54 -17.91
C ILE A 354 -24.32 7.94 -17.76
N GLN A 355 -24.71 8.50 -16.63
CA GLN A 355 -26.07 8.97 -16.41
C GLN A 355 -26.47 10.06 -17.42
N LEU A 356 -25.58 10.99 -17.73
CA LEU A 356 -25.81 12.03 -18.74
C LEU A 356 -25.96 11.45 -20.14
N LEU A 357 -25.16 10.44 -20.50
CA LEU A 357 -25.27 9.75 -21.78
C LEU A 357 -26.62 9.02 -21.92
N LEU A 358 -27.04 8.32 -20.86
CA LEU A 358 -28.32 7.62 -20.84
C LEU A 358 -29.53 8.55 -20.88
N THR A 359 -29.46 9.69 -20.17
CA THR A 359 -30.56 10.67 -20.19
C THR A 359 -30.74 11.39 -21.55
N ARG A 360 -29.73 11.36 -22.44
CA ARG A 360 -29.89 11.83 -23.82
C ARG A 360 -30.86 10.93 -24.61
N LYS A 361 -30.87 9.62 -24.31
CA LYS A 361 -31.79 8.65 -24.92
C LYS A 361 -33.26 8.87 -24.53
N VAL A 362 -33.50 9.54 -23.39
CA VAL A 362 -34.87 9.95 -22.94
C VAL A 362 -35.56 10.87 -23.91
N ARG A 363 -34.82 11.64 -24.73
CA ARG A 363 -35.40 12.54 -25.72
C ARG A 363 -36.19 11.84 -26.84
N GLY A 364 -35.85 10.58 -27.12
CA GLY A 364 -36.42 9.80 -28.22
C GLY A 364 -37.60 8.90 -27.82
N ILE A 365 -38.20 9.06 -26.60
CA ILE A 365 -39.36 8.25 -26.22
C ILE A 365 -40.58 8.75 -26.94
N ASP A 366 -41.12 7.90 -27.81
CA ASP A 366 -42.44 8.12 -28.41
C ASP A 366 -43.53 7.77 -27.41
N MET A 367 -44.33 8.76 -27.01
CA MET A 367 -45.39 8.65 -26.02
C MET A 367 -46.49 7.68 -26.46
N VAL A 368 -46.74 7.62 -27.77
CA VAL A 368 -47.81 6.81 -28.34
C VAL A 368 -47.48 5.34 -28.26
N GLU A 369 -46.22 4.99 -28.53
CA GLU A 369 -45.72 3.61 -28.48
C GLU A 369 -45.59 3.10 -27.04
N ALA A 370 -45.13 3.95 -26.08
CA ALA A 370 -45.03 3.62 -24.68
C ALA A 370 -46.36 3.37 -23.96
N LEU A 371 -47.45 3.96 -24.46
CA LEU A 371 -48.81 3.77 -23.93
C LEU A 371 -49.60 2.67 -24.68
N LYS A 372 -49.28 2.42 -25.96
CA LYS A 372 -49.93 1.42 -26.81
C LYS A 372 -49.59 -0.04 -26.52
N SER A 373 -48.47 -0.31 -25.79
CA SER A 373 -48.01 -1.67 -25.42
C SER A 373 -48.87 -2.33 -24.30
N VAL A 374 -50.14 -1.99 -24.19
CA VAL A 374 -51.10 -2.46 -23.15
C VAL A 374 -52.25 -3.31 -23.74
N GLU A 375 -52.21 -3.60 -25.04
CA GLU A 375 -53.11 -4.60 -25.62
C GLU A 375 -52.37 -5.90 -25.96
#